data_f93a2c1312bb0706448a75cf3776579d
#
_entry.id   f93a2c1312bb0706448a75cf3776579d
#
_cell.length_a   1.000
_cell.length_b   1.000
_cell.length_c   1.000
_cell.angle_alpha   90.00
_cell.angle_beta   90.00
_cell.angle_gamma   90.00
#
_symmetry.space_group_name_H-M   'P 1'
#
loop_
_entity.id
_entity.type
_entity.pdbx_description
1 polymer ?
#
loop_
_entity_poly.entity_id
_entity_poly.type
_entity_poly.pdbx_seq_one_letter_code
_entity_poly.pdbx_strand_id
1 'polypeptide(L)'
;MFGYVIPNQAALSPEAQARYRSAYCGLCRRIGALHGLRGRLTLSYDLTFLDLLLSSLYDGETALHTGADHCPIHPIRKVDWRSSGPTDYCADLSVALHYYNAQDKWNDDRSLLGLGFEALLAAPTAAAVERWPRQCSAIRACLDRLTQYEAEGSEDLDAVSGCFGDLMAELFDYKQDHWSPELRSIGFHLGKYIYLLDAYDDLDRDLKKGTYNPLRSLHQLPGYEEEMREIFELLLANCARSFERLPCVEDVDLLRNILYSGVWLKYNCKHAKNPPRAAE
;
A
#
# COMPACT_ATOMS: atom_id res chain seq x y z
N MET A 1 -6.41 5.54 1.58
CA MET A 1 -5.01 5.27 1.99
C MET A 1 -4.29 4.20 1.17
N PHE A 2 -4.90 3.47 0.24
CA PHE A 2 -4.28 2.43 -0.59
C PHE A 2 -4.48 2.71 -2.07
N GLY A 3 -3.67 2.04 -2.92
CA GLY A 3 -3.73 2.15 -4.37
C GLY A 3 -2.81 3.19 -4.97
N TYR A 4 -1.70 3.50 -4.27
CA TYR A 4 -0.68 4.44 -4.74
C TYR A 4 0.53 3.75 -5.37
N VAL A 5 0.81 2.50 -4.97
CA VAL A 5 1.97 1.73 -5.46
C VAL A 5 1.54 0.88 -6.66
N ILE A 6 1.40 1.55 -7.81
CA ILE A 6 0.89 0.96 -9.05
C ILE A 6 1.97 0.95 -10.14
N PRO A 7 1.94 0.01 -11.10
CA PRO A 7 2.85 0.05 -12.23
C PRO A 7 2.49 1.15 -13.22
N ASN A 8 3.50 1.76 -13.83
CA ASN A 8 3.32 2.57 -15.01
C ASN A 8 3.14 1.65 -16.23
N GLN A 9 1.90 1.30 -16.53
CA GLN A 9 1.53 0.38 -17.60
C GLN A 9 2.05 0.82 -18.98
N ALA A 10 2.11 2.13 -19.24
CA ALA A 10 2.54 2.67 -20.53
C ALA A 10 4.06 2.46 -20.77
N ALA A 11 4.84 2.29 -19.71
CA ALA A 11 6.29 2.07 -19.77
C ALA A 11 6.68 0.59 -19.66
N LEU A 12 5.72 -0.34 -19.55
CA LEU A 12 5.97 -1.77 -19.47
C LEU A 12 5.82 -2.46 -20.83
N SER A 13 6.68 -3.45 -21.08
CA SER A 13 6.48 -4.36 -22.20
C SER A 13 5.21 -5.22 -22.01
N PRO A 14 4.62 -5.76 -23.09
CA PRO A 14 3.47 -6.67 -22.97
C PRO A 14 3.74 -7.87 -22.05
N GLU A 15 4.97 -8.41 -22.06
CA GLU A 15 5.39 -9.53 -21.22
C GLU A 15 5.45 -9.11 -19.75
N ALA A 16 6.01 -7.94 -19.44
CA ALA A 16 6.05 -7.41 -18.09
C ALA A 16 4.64 -7.12 -17.55
N GLN A 17 3.75 -6.57 -18.40
CA GLN A 17 2.34 -6.39 -18.04
C GLN A 17 1.64 -7.73 -17.75
N ALA A 18 1.95 -8.78 -18.51
CA ALA A 18 1.40 -10.11 -18.29
C ALA A 18 1.91 -10.70 -16.97
N ARG A 19 3.21 -10.57 -16.64
CA ARG A 19 3.79 -10.99 -15.36
C ARG A 19 3.15 -10.26 -14.18
N TYR A 20 3.00 -8.94 -14.25
CA TYR A 20 2.31 -8.17 -13.21
C TYR A 20 0.87 -8.66 -13.01
N ARG A 21 0.13 -8.83 -14.11
CA ARG A 21 -1.26 -9.31 -14.06
C ARG A 21 -1.36 -10.69 -13.45
N SER A 22 -0.42 -11.59 -13.73
CA SER A 22 -0.42 -12.95 -13.16
C SER A 22 -0.18 -12.92 -11.65
N ALA A 23 0.68 -12.05 -11.13
CA ALA A 23 0.87 -11.85 -9.69
C ALA A 23 -0.39 -11.26 -9.02
N TYR A 24 -0.97 -10.20 -9.59
CA TYR A 24 -2.21 -9.59 -9.13
C TYR A 24 -3.37 -10.60 -9.07
N CYS A 25 -3.52 -11.42 -10.11
CA CYS A 25 -4.52 -12.48 -10.17
C CYS A 25 -4.21 -13.62 -9.18
N GLY A 26 -2.93 -13.93 -8.97
CA GLY A 26 -2.47 -14.89 -7.97
C GLY A 26 -2.85 -14.46 -6.56
N LEU A 27 -2.55 -13.22 -6.18
CA LEU A 27 -2.96 -12.65 -4.89
C LEU A 27 -4.49 -12.68 -4.72
N CYS A 28 -5.25 -12.24 -5.73
CA CYS A 28 -6.72 -12.31 -5.74
C CYS A 28 -7.25 -13.74 -5.49
N ARG A 29 -6.62 -14.72 -6.16
CA ARG A 29 -6.96 -16.14 -6.01
C ARG A 29 -6.66 -16.63 -4.60
N ARG A 30 -5.48 -16.30 -4.04
CA ARG A 30 -5.09 -16.72 -2.69
C ARG A 30 -5.98 -16.09 -1.63
N ILE A 31 -6.31 -14.80 -1.74
CA ILE A 31 -7.30 -14.16 -0.87
C ILE A 31 -8.62 -14.93 -0.94
N GLY A 32 -9.09 -15.28 -2.14
CA GLY A 32 -10.33 -16.03 -2.30
C GLY A 32 -10.27 -17.45 -1.73
N ALA A 33 -9.12 -18.12 -1.80
CA ALA A 33 -8.94 -19.46 -1.26
C ALA A 33 -8.87 -19.48 0.27
N LEU A 34 -8.19 -18.50 0.89
CA LEU A 34 -8.00 -18.40 2.34
C LEU A 34 -9.20 -17.75 3.06
N HIS A 35 -9.83 -16.75 2.42
CA HIS A 35 -10.80 -15.87 3.06
C HIS A 35 -12.17 -15.82 2.34
N GLY A 36 -12.37 -16.66 1.34
CA GLY A 36 -13.61 -16.72 0.56
C GLY A 36 -13.78 -15.57 -0.44
N LEU A 37 -14.87 -15.57 -1.18
CA LEU A 37 -15.15 -14.57 -2.22
C LEU A 37 -15.19 -13.13 -1.67
N ARG A 38 -15.65 -12.97 -0.45
CA ARG A 38 -15.75 -11.65 0.21
C ARG A 38 -14.38 -11.05 0.47
N GLY A 39 -13.41 -11.87 0.83
CA GLY A 39 -12.01 -11.43 1.00
C GLY A 39 -11.43 -10.81 -0.26
N ARG A 40 -11.84 -11.22 -1.46
CA ARG A 40 -11.34 -10.63 -2.72
C ARG A 40 -11.62 -9.14 -2.87
N LEU A 41 -12.56 -8.58 -2.11
CA LEU A 41 -12.82 -7.14 -2.08
C LEU A 41 -11.68 -6.34 -1.46
N THR A 42 -10.77 -7.00 -0.74
CA THR A 42 -9.60 -6.39 -0.11
C THR A 42 -8.35 -6.38 -1.01
N LEU A 43 -8.45 -6.88 -2.24
CA LEU A 43 -7.33 -6.90 -3.18
C LEU A 43 -6.83 -5.48 -3.47
N SER A 44 -5.53 -5.24 -3.30
CA SER A 44 -4.91 -3.94 -3.55
C SER A 44 -3.65 -4.04 -4.40
N TYR A 45 -3.31 -2.95 -5.06
CA TYR A 45 -2.06 -2.82 -5.82
C TYR A 45 -0.85 -2.78 -4.89
N ASP A 46 -0.97 -2.12 -3.74
CA ASP A 46 0.12 -1.97 -2.78
C ASP A 46 0.57 -3.33 -2.22
N LEU A 47 -0.38 -4.22 -1.89
CA LEU A 47 -0.04 -5.58 -1.46
C LEU A 47 0.40 -6.49 -2.62
N THR A 48 0.01 -6.18 -3.85
CA THR A 48 0.57 -6.84 -5.02
C THR A 48 2.04 -6.47 -5.21
N PHE A 49 2.41 -5.21 -4.95
CA PHE A 49 3.81 -4.79 -4.93
C PHE A 49 4.61 -5.49 -3.83
N LEU A 50 4.06 -5.59 -2.62
CA LEU A 50 4.70 -6.31 -1.52
C LEU A 50 4.90 -7.80 -1.85
N ASP A 51 3.89 -8.46 -2.43
CA ASP A 51 3.97 -9.84 -2.88
C ASP A 51 5.07 -10.02 -3.94
N LEU A 52 5.13 -9.15 -4.94
CA LEU A 52 6.19 -9.15 -5.96
C LEU A 52 7.58 -8.99 -5.35
N LEU A 53 7.76 -8.03 -4.44
CA LEU A 53 9.03 -7.76 -3.79
C LEU A 53 9.50 -8.96 -2.96
N LEU A 54 8.64 -9.48 -2.10
CA LEU A 54 8.98 -10.62 -1.24
C LEU A 54 9.17 -11.91 -2.03
N SER A 55 8.36 -12.13 -3.07
CA SER A 55 8.51 -13.32 -3.94
C SER A 55 9.81 -13.27 -4.73
N SER A 56 10.25 -12.08 -5.18
CA SER A 56 11.53 -11.90 -5.86
C SER A 56 12.72 -12.05 -4.90
N LEU A 57 12.61 -11.51 -3.68
CA LEU A 57 13.69 -11.58 -2.68
C LEU A 57 13.91 -13.00 -2.15
N TYR A 58 12.83 -13.73 -1.93
CA TYR A 58 12.85 -15.10 -1.38
C TYR A 58 12.63 -16.17 -2.46
N ASP A 59 13.01 -15.85 -3.71
CA ASP A 59 12.98 -16.83 -4.79
C ASP A 59 13.83 -18.04 -4.46
N GLY A 60 13.30 -19.24 -4.78
CA GLY A 60 13.93 -20.51 -4.44
C GLY A 60 13.71 -21.02 -3.02
N GLU A 61 13.23 -20.21 -2.07
CA GLU A 61 12.88 -20.68 -0.71
C GLU A 61 11.46 -21.24 -0.63
N THR A 62 10.56 -20.78 -1.50
CA THR A 62 9.18 -21.25 -1.56
C THR A 62 8.80 -21.66 -2.96
N ALA A 63 7.99 -22.72 -3.08
CA ALA A 63 7.55 -23.20 -4.38
C ALA A 63 6.70 -22.14 -5.09
N LEU A 64 7.07 -21.82 -6.33
CA LEU A 64 6.23 -21.00 -7.22
C LEU A 64 5.15 -21.88 -7.84
N HIS A 65 3.89 -21.53 -7.60
CA HIS A 65 2.74 -22.16 -8.22
C HIS A 65 2.20 -21.27 -9.34
N THR A 66 1.95 -21.86 -10.49
CA THR A 66 1.38 -21.17 -11.65
C THR A 66 0.19 -21.93 -12.21
N GLY A 67 -0.70 -21.24 -12.90
CA GLY A 67 -1.82 -21.86 -13.57
C GLY A 67 -2.67 -20.86 -14.33
N ALA A 68 -3.76 -21.35 -14.91
CA ALA A 68 -4.72 -20.53 -15.63
C ALA A 68 -6.14 -20.98 -15.30
N ASP A 69 -6.94 -20.08 -14.72
CA ASP A 69 -8.30 -20.37 -14.28
C ASP A 69 -9.29 -19.28 -14.71
N HIS A 70 -10.57 -19.63 -14.69
CA HIS A 70 -11.63 -18.65 -14.87
C HIS A 70 -11.74 -17.73 -13.66
N CYS A 71 -11.67 -16.42 -13.90
CA CYS A 71 -11.86 -15.42 -12.87
C CYS A 71 -13.37 -15.14 -12.69
N PRO A 72 -13.91 -15.07 -11.45
CA PRO A 72 -15.31 -14.69 -11.22
C PRO A 72 -15.71 -13.34 -11.82
N ILE A 73 -14.74 -12.41 -11.94
CA ILE A 73 -14.96 -11.09 -12.56
C ILE A 73 -14.85 -11.15 -14.09
N HIS A 74 -14.08 -12.12 -14.62
CA HIS A 74 -13.85 -12.32 -16.05
C HIS A 74 -14.19 -13.78 -16.45
N PRO A 75 -15.44 -14.20 -16.39
CA PRO A 75 -15.81 -15.62 -16.50
C PRO A 75 -15.61 -16.21 -17.90
N ILE A 76 -15.46 -15.36 -18.93
CA ILE A 76 -15.41 -15.83 -20.33
C ILE A 76 -14.04 -16.39 -20.72
N ARG A 77 -12.96 -15.92 -20.10
CA ARG A 77 -11.61 -16.38 -20.44
C ARG A 77 -10.79 -16.75 -19.20
N LYS A 78 -9.89 -17.70 -19.39
CA LYS A 78 -8.89 -18.04 -18.38
C LYS A 78 -7.90 -16.89 -18.20
N VAL A 79 -7.48 -16.69 -16.97
CA VAL A 79 -6.49 -15.70 -16.58
C VAL A 79 -5.32 -16.42 -15.94
N ASP A 80 -4.13 -16.15 -16.40
CA ASP A 80 -2.91 -16.68 -15.81
C ASP A 80 -2.70 -16.10 -14.42
N TRP A 81 -2.21 -16.96 -13.51
CA TRP A 81 -1.89 -16.57 -12.14
C TRP A 81 -0.62 -17.24 -11.67
N ARG A 82 0.07 -16.61 -10.73
CA ARG A 82 1.19 -17.16 -9.98
C ARG A 82 1.07 -16.82 -8.51
N SER A 83 1.57 -17.68 -7.64
CA SER A 83 1.61 -17.48 -6.18
C SER A 83 2.78 -18.22 -5.56
N SER A 84 3.26 -17.73 -4.43
CA SER A 84 4.37 -18.29 -3.64
C SER A 84 4.02 -18.19 -2.15
N GLY A 85 4.95 -18.52 -1.25
CA GLY A 85 4.73 -18.37 0.20
C GLY A 85 4.37 -16.93 0.62
N PRO A 86 5.09 -15.90 0.15
CA PRO A 86 4.74 -14.50 0.39
C PRO A 86 3.31 -14.11 -0.04
N THR A 87 2.76 -14.74 -1.07
CA THR A 87 1.39 -14.44 -1.52
C THR A 87 0.34 -14.74 -0.44
N ASP A 88 0.53 -15.80 0.36
CA ASP A 88 -0.37 -16.12 1.48
C ASP A 88 -0.27 -15.07 2.59
N TYR A 89 0.93 -14.62 2.89
CA TYR A 89 1.17 -13.50 3.81
C TYR A 89 0.46 -12.23 3.35
N CYS A 90 0.64 -11.82 2.10
CA CYS A 90 -0.02 -10.64 1.54
C CYS A 90 -1.55 -10.79 1.49
N ALA A 91 -2.07 -12.01 1.28
CA ALA A 91 -3.49 -12.28 1.34
C ALA A 91 -4.08 -12.07 2.75
N ASP A 92 -3.37 -12.52 3.79
CA ASP A 92 -3.76 -12.30 5.19
C ASP A 92 -3.69 -10.82 5.57
N LEU A 93 -2.61 -10.13 5.21
CA LEU A 93 -2.48 -8.68 5.45
C LEU A 93 -3.58 -7.89 4.75
N SER A 94 -4.00 -8.32 3.56
CA SER A 94 -5.04 -7.65 2.79
C SER A 94 -6.35 -7.57 3.58
N VAL A 95 -6.80 -8.68 4.16
CA VAL A 95 -8.03 -8.70 4.94
C VAL A 95 -7.87 -7.98 6.28
N ALA A 96 -6.72 -8.12 6.96
CA ALA A 96 -6.46 -7.44 8.22
C ALA A 96 -6.47 -5.91 8.08
N LEU A 97 -5.74 -5.36 7.10
CA LEU A 97 -5.69 -3.93 6.84
C LEU A 97 -7.06 -3.34 6.52
N HIS A 98 -7.86 -4.03 5.69
CA HIS A 98 -9.20 -3.56 5.36
C HIS A 98 -10.18 -3.66 6.53
N TYR A 99 -10.06 -4.70 7.35
CA TYR A 99 -10.87 -4.87 8.55
C TYR A 99 -10.63 -3.72 9.54
N TYR A 100 -9.38 -3.48 9.92
CA TYR A 100 -9.04 -2.44 10.87
C TYR A 100 -9.36 -1.04 10.35
N ASN A 101 -9.14 -0.78 9.06
CA ASN A 101 -9.55 0.50 8.45
C ASN A 101 -11.09 0.68 8.42
N ALA A 102 -11.86 -0.41 8.24
CA ALA A 102 -13.32 -0.34 8.31
C ALA A 102 -13.81 -0.08 9.74
N GLN A 103 -13.14 -0.66 10.74
CA GLN A 103 -13.43 -0.44 12.16
C GLN A 103 -13.15 1.00 12.57
N ASP A 104 -12.03 1.58 12.14
CA ASP A 104 -11.67 2.97 12.35
C ASP A 104 -12.73 3.91 11.76
N LYS A 105 -13.10 3.75 10.51
CA LYS A 105 -14.17 4.53 9.87
C LYS A 105 -15.55 4.38 10.52
N TRP A 106 -15.85 3.23 11.12
CA TRP A 106 -17.06 3.06 11.88
C TRP A 106 -17.03 3.86 13.19
N ASN A 107 -15.91 3.88 13.86
CA ASN A 107 -15.75 4.65 15.10
C ASN A 107 -15.87 6.16 14.84
N ASP A 108 -15.34 6.65 13.73
CA ASP A 108 -15.30 8.06 13.39
C ASP A 108 -16.64 8.57 12.79
N ASP A 109 -17.09 7.92 11.73
CA ASP A 109 -18.22 8.41 10.90
C ASP A 109 -19.54 7.68 11.19
N ARG A 110 -19.58 6.66 12.05
CA ARG A 110 -20.74 5.77 12.27
C ARG A 110 -21.30 5.20 10.94
N SER A 111 -20.43 4.95 9.98
CA SER A 111 -20.80 4.48 8.65
C SER A 111 -21.35 3.05 8.68
N LEU A 112 -22.63 2.88 8.34
CA LEU A 112 -23.27 1.55 8.24
C LEU A 112 -22.56 0.63 7.22
N LEU A 113 -21.92 1.21 6.20
CA LEU A 113 -21.10 0.46 5.25
C LEU A 113 -19.83 -0.07 5.92
N GLY A 114 -19.19 0.72 6.80
CA GLY A 114 -18.05 0.30 7.62
C GLY A 114 -18.42 -0.90 8.51
N LEU A 115 -19.53 -0.81 9.23
CA LEU A 115 -20.01 -1.90 10.10
C LEU A 115 -20.27 -3.20 9.33
N GLY A 116 -20.90 -3.10 8.14
CA GLY A 116 -21.16 -4.25 7.28
C GLY A 116 -19.87 -4.91 6.78
N PHE A 117 -18.86 -4.09 6.44
CA PHE A 117 -17.56 -4.57 5.96
C PHE A 117 -16.72 -5.16 7.09
N GLU A 118 -16.76 -4.57 8.28
CA GLU A 118 -16.14 -5.11 9.49
C GLU A 118 -16.70 -6.51 9.81
N ALA A 119 -18.02 -6.68 9.91
CA ALA A 119 -18.65 -7.96 10.19
C ALA A 119 -18.29 -9.03 9.12
N LEU A 120 -18.12 -8.59 7.87
CA LEU A 120 -17.75 -9.45 6.76
C LEU A 120 -16.34 -10.03 6.88
N LEU A 121 -15.40 -9.23 7.40
CA LEU A 121 -13.98 -9.54 7.48
C LEU A 121 -13.53 -10.04 8.87
N ALA A 122 -14.40 -10.06 9.88
CA ALA A 122 -14.02 -10.42 11.25
C ALA A 122 -13.39 -11.82 11.36
N ALA A 123 -14.02 -12.85 10.78
CA ALA A 123 -13.49 -14.22 10.84
C ALA A 123 -12.21 -14.39 10.01
N PRO A 124 -12.09 -13.88 8.76
CA PRO A 124 -10.84 -13.82 8.03
C PRO A 124 -9.71 -13.14 8.80
N THR A 125 -9.99 -12.03 9.46
CA THR A 125 -8.99 -11.28 10.23
C THR A 125 -8.54 -12.04 11.48
N ALA A 126 -9.43 -12.76 12.16
CA ALA A 126 -9.04 -13.59 13.29
C ALA A 126 -7.98 -14.64 12.90
N ALA A 127 -8.15 -15.29 11.75
CA ALA A 127 -7.18 -16.24 11.23
C ALA A 127 -5.84 -15.55 10.84
N ALA A 128 -5.89 -14.33 10.32
CA ALA A 128 -4.69 -13.54 10.02
C ALA A 128 -3.95 -13.13 11.32
N VAL A 129 -4.67 -12.76 12.38
CA VAL A 129 -4.09 -12.41 13.69
C VAL A 129 -3.35 -13.59 14.31
N GLU A 130 -3.89 -14.81 14.21
CA GLU A 130 -3.21 -16.01 14.71
C GLU A 130 -1.90 -16.29 13.97
N ARG A 131 -1.86 -16.08 12.67
CA ARG A 131 -0.66 -16.32 11.85
C ARG A 131 0.37 -15.19 11.93
N TRP A 132 -0.09 -13.94 12.01
CA TRP A 132 0.74 -12.73 11.92
C TRP A 132 0.46 -11.75 13.05
N PRO A 133 0.61 -12.17 14.33
CA PRO A 133 0.23 -11.35 15.48
C PRO A 133 1.01 -10.04 15.58
N ARG A 134 2.29 -10.04 15.19
CA ARG A 134 3.17 -8.86 15.21
C ARG A 134 2.63 -7.78 14.26
N GLN A 135 2.37 -8.14 13.01
CA GLN A 135 1.88 -7.21 11.99
C GLN A 135 0.47 -6.71 12.30
N CYS A 136 -0.42 -7.59 12.73
CA CYS A 136 -1.78 -7.19 13.11
C CYS A 136 -1.80 -6.27 14.33
N SER A 137 -0.89 -6.47 15.30
CA SER A 137 -0.70 -5.56 16.43
C SER A 137 -0.19 -4.19 15.97
N ALA A 138 0.76 -4.16 15.02
CA ALA A 138 1.28 -2.91 14.46
C ALA A 138 0.20 -2.12 13.71
N ILE A 139 -0.68 -2.80 12.95
CA ILE A 139 -1.81 -2.15 12.27
C ILE A 139 -2.70 -1.43 13.29
N ARG A 140 -3.10 -2.13 14.35
CA ARG A 140 -3.95 -1.57 15.40
C ARG A 140 -3.29 -0.38 16.09
N ALA A 141 -2.04 -0.56 16.54
CA ALA A 141 -1.30 0.50 17.22
C ALA A 141 -1.11 1.76 16.37
N CYS A 142 -0.92 1.60 15.06
CA CYS A 142 -0.82 2.72 14.14
C CYS A 142 -2.16 3.47 14.03
N LEU A 143 -3.28 2.78 13.85
CA LEU A 143 -4.59 3.41 13.73
C LEU A 143 -4.96 4.17 15.02
N ASP A 144 -4.75 3.55 16.19
CA ASP A 144 -4.97 4.20 17.49
C ASP A 144 -4.15 5.51 17.62
N ARG A 145 -2.89 5.51 17.16
CA ARG A 145 -2.03 6.72 17.20
C ARG A 145 -2.47 7.75 16.17
N LEU A 146 -2.88 7.34 14.96
CA LEU A 146 -3.39 8.28 13.95
C LEU A 146 -4.66 8.97 14.43
N THR A 147 -5.61 8.23 15.01
CA THR A 147 -6.81 8.80 15.63
C THR A 147 -6.46 9.82 16.73
N GLN A 148 -5.42 9.55 17.52
CA GLN A 148 -4.95 10.52 18.53
C GLN A 148 -4.39 11.79 17.86
N TYR A 149 -3.53 11.66 16.85
CA TYR A 149 -3.01 12.83 16.12
C TYR A 149 -4.09 13.67 15.45
N GLU A 150 -5.12 13.02 14.90
CA GLU A 150 -6.28 13.69 14.34
C GLU A 150 -7.07 14.46 15.41
N ALA A 151 -7.31 13.84 16.56
CA ALA A 151 -8.03 14.48 17.68
C ALA A 151 -7.26 15.67 18.27
N GLU A 152 -5.94 15.61 18.29
CA GLU A 152 -5.05 16.71 18.73
C GLU A 152 -4.87 17.80 17.64
N GLY A 153 -5.28 17.52 16.40
CA GLY A 153 -5.04 18.40 15.26
C GLY A 153 -3.56 18.60 14.95
N SER A 154 -2.76 17.52 15.09
CA SER A 154 -1.31 17.56 14.94
C SER A 154 -0.88 17.99 13.54
N GLU A 155 0.03 18.95 13.46
CA GLU A 155 0.67 19.43 12.22
C GLU A 155 2.13 18.96 12.10
N ASP A 156 2.58 18.10 13.00
CA ASP A 156 3.90 17.46 12.91
C ASP A 156 3.88 16.37 11.84
N LEU A 157 4.24 16.75 10.61
CA LEU A 157 4.23 15.86 9.44
C LEU A 157 5.15 14.66 9.64
N ASP A 158 6.28 14.84 10.34
CA ASP A 158 7.25 13.76 10.56
C ASP A 158 6.67 12.70 11.52
N ALA A 159 6.07 13.15 12.63
CA ALA A 159 5.44 12.26 13.60
C ALA A 159 4.25 11.51 13.02
N VAL A 160 3.33 12.21 12.33
CA VAL A 160 2.09 11.62 11.81
C VAL A 160 2.41 10.66 10.65
N SER A 161 3.19 11.09 9.66
CA SER A 161 3.59 10.21 8.55
C SER A 161 4.52 9.09 9.01
N GLY A 162 5.37 9.35 10.00
CA GLY A 162 6.26 8.37 10.63
C GLY A 162 5.50 7.22 11.27
N CYS A 163 4.35 7.49 11.87
CA CYS A 163 3.48 6.46 12.43
C CYS A 163 3.06 5.43 11.36
N PHE A 164 2.65 5.89 10.20
CA PHE A 164 2.31 5.01 9.08
C PHE A 164 3.54 4.37 8.44
N GLY A 165 4.67 5.07 8.43
CA GLY A 165 5.97 4.52 8.05
C GLY A 165 6.39 3.34 8.93
N ASP A 166 6.26 3.47 10.25
CA ASP A 166 6.55 2.39 11.21
C ASP A 166 5.67 1.16 10.96
N LEU A 167 4.38 1.36 10.71
CA LEU A 167 3.49 0.28 10.31
C LEU A 167 3.99 -0.43 9.06
N MET A 168 4.27 0.32 8.00
CA MET A 168 4.70 -0.27 6.74
C MET A 168 6.06 -0.96 6.89
N ALA A 169 6.97 -0.45 7.73
CA ALA A 169 8.20 -1.14 8.07
C ALA A 169 7.94 -2.53 8.69
N GLU A 170 6.95 -2.66 9.58
CA GLU A 170 6.55 -3.96 10.14
C GLU A 170 5.94 -4.90 9.10
N LEU A 171 5.14 -4.37 8.17
CA LEU A 171 4.51 -5.20 7.12
C LEU A 171 5.52 -5.68 6.08
N PHE A 172 6.57 -4.91 5.81
CA PHE A 172 7.63 -5.32 4.88
C PHE A 172 8.59 -6.34 5.49
N ASP A 173 8.77 -6.30 6.81
CA ASP A 173 9.64 -7.22 7.56
C ASP A 173 8.98 -8.59 7.74
N TYR A 174 8.93 -9.37 6.65
CA TYR A 174 8.22 -10.65 6.56
C TYR A 174 8.81 -11.71 7.50
N LYS A 175 10.14 -11.90 7.50
CA LYS A 175 10.82 -13.04 8.16
C LYS A 175 11.71 -12.66 9.34
N GLN A 176 12.00 -11.41 9.60
CA GLN A 176 12.99 -10.98 10.60
C GLN A 176 14.37 -11.66 10.41
N ASP A 177 14.92 -11.51 9.21
CA ASP A 177 16.21 -12.04 8.83
C ASP A 177 17.24 -10.93 8.53
N HIS A 178 18.33 -11.26 7.86
CA HIS A 178 19.37 -10.29 7.51
C HIS A 178 18.92 -9.21 6.50
N TRP A 179 17.80 -9.41 5.80
CA TRP A 179 17.19 -8.41 4.91
C TRP A 179 16.22 -7.45 5.61
N SER A 180 15.93 -7.72 6.90
CA SER A 180 15.02 -6.87 7.68
C SER A 180 15.38 -5.39 7.66
N PRO A 181 16.66 -4.95 7.76
CA PRO A 181 16.99 -3.53 7.72
C PRO A 181 16.57 -2.85 6.42
N GLU A 182 16.82 -3.48 5.28
CA GLU A 182 16.46 -2.97 3.96
C GLU A 182 14.95 -2.99 3.74
N LEU A 183 14.28 -4.10 4.06
CA LEU A 183 12.83 -4.23 3.95
C LEU A 183 12.10 -3.21 4.84
N ARG A 184 12.52 -3.07 6.08
CA ARG A 184 11.96 -2.05 7.01
C ARG A 184 12.18 -0.63 6.49
N SER A 185 13.35 -0.34 5.93
CA SER A 185 13.64 0.97 5.35
C SER A 185 12.77 1.25 4.13
N ILE A 186 12.57 0.27 3.23
CA ILE A 186 11.66 0.39 2.08
C ILE A 186 10.24 0.67 2.60
N GLY A 187 9.74 -0.15 3.52
CA GLY A 187 8.40 -0.02 4.10
C GLY A 187 8.21 1.33 4.76
N PHE A 188 9.17 1.78 5.59
CA PHE A 188 9.09 3.05 6.30
C PHE A 188 8.97 4.26 5.35
N HIS A 189 9.88 4.37 4.40
CA HIS A 189 9.88 5.52 3.49
C HIS A 189 8.70 5.49 2.52
N LEU A 190 8.33 4.31 2.03
CA LEU A 190 7.16 4.15 1.18
C LEU A 190 5.86 4.43 1.96
N GLY A 191 5.79 4.02 3.23
CA GLY A 191 4.67 4.30 4.12
C GLY A 191 4.48 5.79 4.35
N LYS A 192 5.56 6.52 4.71
CA LYS A 192 5.52 7.99 4.84
C LYS A 192 5.06 8.65 3.54
N TYR A 193 5.60 8.19 2.41
CA TYR A 193 5.22 8.68 1.08
C TYR A 193 3.72 8.49 0.81
N ILE A 194 3.19 7.27 1.03
CA ILE A 194 1.77 6.96 0.80
C ILE A 194 0.88 7.84 1.68
N TYR A 195 1.21 7.98 2.96
CA TYR A 195 0.42 8.80 3.88
C TYR A 195 0.37 10.27 3.47
N LEU A 196 1.52 10.86 3.16
CA LEU A 196 1.61 12.26 2.75
C LEU A 196 0.98 12.50 1.37
N LEU A 197 1.09 11.53 0.45
CA LEU A 197 0.44 11.63 -0.86
C LEU A 197 -1.09 11.53 -0.76
N ASP A 198 -1.61 10.69 0.14
CA ASP A 198 -3.04 10.60 0.45
C ASP A 198 -3.55 11.94 1.01
N ALA A 199 -2.85 12.48 2.01
CA ALA A 199 -3.15 13.79 2.58
C ALA A 199 -3.10 14.93 1.54
N TYR A 200 -2.10 14.89 0.65
CA TYR A 200 -1.95 15.83 -0.45
C TYR A 200 -3.09 15.71 -1.48
N ASP A 201 -3.48 14.49 -1.85
CA ASP A 201 -4.56 14.24 -2.81
C ASP A 201 -5.92 14.70 -2.26
N ASP A 202 -6.15 14.46 -0.98
CA ASP A 202 -7.42 14.76 -0.30
C ASP A 202 -7.56 16.20 0.23
N LEU A 203 -6.47 16.98 0.25
CA LEU A 203 -6.40 18.29 0.91
C LEU A 203 -7.58 19.22 0.58
N ASP A 204 -7.90 19.42 -0.71
CA ASP A 204 -8.99 20.32 -1.14
C ASP A 204 -10.37 19.84 -0.63
N ARG A 205 -10.57 18.53 -0.56
CA ARG A 205 -11.79 17.92 -0.06
C ARG A 205 -11.91 18.11 1.45
N ASP A 206 -10.82 17.88 2.17
CA ASP A 206 -10.77 17.93 3.63
C ASP A 206 -10.92 19.37 4.14
N LEU A 207 -10.29 20.33 3.47
CA LEU A 207 -10.49 21.76 3.76
C LEU A 207 -11.95 22.19 3.58
N LYS A 208 -12.61 21.74 2.51
CA LYS A 208 -14.03 22.05 2.25
C LYS A 208 -14.97 21.44 3.28
N LYS A 209 -14.66 20.25 3.78
CA LYS A 209 -15.43 19.55 4.81
C LYS A 209 -15.10 20.00 6.23
N GLY A 210 -13.99 20.69 6.44
CA GLY A 210 -13.49 21.03 7.76
C GLY A 210 -12.93 19.81 8.52
N THR A 211 -12.61 18.71 7.82
CA THR A 211 -11.97 17.53 8.40
C THR A 211 -10.48 17.74 8.59
N TYR A 212 -9.85 16.93 9.45
CA TYR A 212 -8.42 16.98 9.67
C TYR A 212 -7.64 16.67 8.39
N ASN A 213 -6.57 17.44 8.19
CA ASN A 213 -5.53 17.14 7.21
C ASN A 213 -4.22 17.77 7.69
N PRO A 214 -3.12 16.98 7.83
CA PRO A 214 -1.87 17.47 8.41
C PRO A 214 -1.18 18.54 7.57
N LEU A 215 -1.55 18.69 6.30
CA LEU A 215 -0.98 19.68 5.38
C LEU A 215 -1.69 21.04 5.42
N ARG A 216 -2.72 21.21 6.28
CA ARG A 216 -3.57 22.40 6.32
C ARG A 216 -2.79 23.70 6.44
N SER A 217 -1.84 23.79 7.36
CA SER A 217 -1.03 24.99 7.57
C SER A 217 0.08 25.15 6.53
N LEU A 218 0.73 24.06 6.19
CA LEU A 218 1.82 24.07 5.21
C LEU A 218 1.34 24.54 3.82
N HIS A 219 0.15 24.11 3.41
CA HIS A 219 -0.43 24.46 2.11
C HIS A 219 -0.64 25.98 1.91
N GLN A 220 -0.69 26.76 3.00
CA GLN A 220 -0.87 28.21 2.94
C GLN A 220 0.45 28.95 2.73
N LEU A 221 1.59 28.28 2.87
CA LEU A 221 2.90 28.87 2.75
C LEU A 221 3.35 28.97 1.29
N PRO A 222 4.09 30.03 0.93
CA PRO A 222 4.77 30.10 -0.37
C PRO A 222 5.72 28.92 -0.56
N GLY A 223 5.76 28.34 -1.75
CA GLY A 223 6.66 27.22 -2.04
C GLY A 223 6.14 25.84 -1.62
N TYR A 224 4.87 25.74 -1.19
CA TYR A 224 4.27 24.47 -0.76
C TYR A 224 4.43 23.31 -1.76
N GLU A 225 4.22 23.59 -3.04
CA GLU A 225 4.29 22.55 -4.08
C GLU A 225 5.72 22.04 -4.28
N GLU A 226 6.70 22.93 -4.25
CA GLU A 226 8.12 22.61 -4.31
C GLU A 226 8.55 21.81 -3.10
N GLU A 227 8.15 22.23 -1.90
CA GLU A 227 8.47 21.55 -0.65
C GLU A 227 7.87 20.13 -0.61
N MET A 228 6.60 19.96 -0.99
CA MET A 228 5.98 18.64 -1.07
C MET A 228 6.69 17.73 -2.07
N ARG A 229 7.08 18.28 -3.22
CA ARG A 229 7.83 17.52 -4.23
C ARG A 229 9.18 17.06 -3.69
N GLU A 230 9.93 17.94 -3.02
CA GLU A 230 11.23 17.61 -2.42
C GLU A 230 11.09 16.52 -1.34
N ILE A 231 10.06 16.60 -0.49
CA ILE A 231 9.74 15.57 0.50
C ILE A 231 9.48 14.22 -0.19
N PHE A 232 8.66 14.20 -1.23
CA PHE A 232 8.36 12.98 -1.98
C PHE A 232 9.60 12.39 -2.66
N GLU A 233 10.42 13.23 -3.30
CA GLU A 233 11.68 12.82 -3.93
C GLU A 233 12.64 12.22 -2.91
N LEU A 234 12.79 12.82 -1.73
CA LEU A 234 13.66 12.33 -0.66
C LEU A 234 13.18 10.96 -0.14
N LEU A 235 11.89 10.81 0.13
CA LEU A 235 11.31 9.56 0.62
C LEU A 235 11.50 8.43 -0.40
N LEU A 236 11.18 8.68 -1.66
CA LEU A 236 11.33 7.67 -2.72
C LEU A 236 12.80 7.36 -3.04
N ALA A 237 13.70 8.34 -2.94
CA ALA A 237 15.14 8.10 -3.10
C ALA A 237 15.70 7.19 -2.00
N ASN A 238 15.26 7.35 -0.74
CA ASN A 238 15.66 6.46 0.35
C ASN A 238 15.05 5.06 0.19
N CYS A 239 13.79 4.96 -0.22
CA CYS A 239 13.14 3.70 -0.57
C CYS A 239 13.93 2.96 -1.68
N ALA A 240 14.23 3.65 -2.77
CA ALA A 240 14.99 3.11 -3.90
C ALA A 240 16.39 2.65 -3.50
N ARG A 241 17.10 3.44 -2.66
CA ARG A 241 18.43 3.06 -2.16
C ARG A 241 18.42 1.75 -1.39
N SER A 242 17.42 1.51 -0.56
CA SER A 242 17.27 0.26 0.19
C SER A 242 16.87 -0.89 -0.73
N PHE A 243 15.99 -0.64 -1.70
CA PHE A 243 15.59 -1.64 -2.69
C PHE A 243 16.78 -2.13 -3.54
N GLU A 244 17.65 -1.24 -4.02
CA GLU A 244 18.80 -1.63 -4.85
C GLU A 244 19.89 -2.42 -4.09
N ARG A 245 19.77 -2.58 -2.78
CA ARG A 245 20.63 -3.46 -1.98
C ARG A 245 20.09 -4.89 -1.87
N LEU A 246 18.82 -5.09 -2.22
CA LEU A 246 18.22 -6.42 -2.19
C LEU A 246 18.65 -7.22 -3.44
N PRO A 247 18.94 -8.52 -3.31
CA PRO A 247 19.36 -9.37 -4.42
C PRO A 247 18.15 -9.86 -5.25
N CYS A 248 17.20 -8.98 -5.53
CA CYS A 248 16.06 -9.31 -6.37
C CYS A 248 16.51 -9.51 -7.81
N VAL A 249 16.19 -10.64 -8.42
CA VAL A 249 16.47 -10.98 -9.82
C VAL A 249 15.20 -11.06 -10.61
N GLU A 250 14.25 -11.87 -10.13
CA GLU A 250 12.95 -12.00 -10.77
C GLU A 250 12.14 -10.71 -10.63
N ASP A 251 11.47 -10.30 -11.69
CA ASP A 251 10.61 -9.13 -11.73
C ASP A 251 11.26 -7.78 -11.34
N VAL A 252 12.57 -7.69 -11.29
CA VAL A 252 13.28 -6.44 -10.93
C VAL A 252 12.89 -5.27 -11.83
N ASP A 253 12.60 -5.53 -13.12
CA ASP A 253 12.09 -4.55 -14.08
C ASP A 253 10.71 -4.01 -13.69
N LEU A 254 9.82 -4.87 -13.18
CA LEU A 254 8.51 -4.48 -12.66
C LEU A 254 8.63 -3.67 -11.37
N LEU A 255 9.45 -4.14 -10.44
CA LEU A 255 9.68 -3.47 -9.15
C LEU A 255 10.26 -2.06 -9.37
N ARG A 256 11.25 -1.92 -10.26
CA ARG A 256 11.80 -0.61 -10.66
C ARG A 256 10.78 0.28 -11.36
N ASN A 257 9.99 -0.27 -12.28
CA ASN A 257 8.92 0.48 -12.92
C ASN A 257 7.94 1.07 -11.89
N ILE A 258 7.54 0.28 -10.90
CA ILE A 258 6.64 0.73 -9.84
C ILE A 258 7.30 1.82 -8.99
N LEU A 259 8.51 1.56 -8.46
CA LEU A 259 9.18 2.47 -7.52
C LEU A 259 9.70 3.77 -8.15
N TYR A 260 10.08 3.75 -9.44
CA TYR A 260 10.69 4.92 -10.09
C TYR A 260 9.73 5.71 -10.97
N SER A 261 8.62 5.11 -11.36
CA SER A 261 7.67 5.73 -12.28
C SER A 261 6.22 5.60 -11.83
N GLY A 262 5.82 4.41 -11.41
CA GLY A 262 4.45 4.10 -11.08
C GLY A 262 3.91 4.92 -9.90
N VAL A 263 4.67 5.03 -8.82
CA VAL A 263 4.31 5.80 -7.62
C VAL A 263 4.02 7.27 -7.91
N TRP A 264 4.65 7.86 -8.95
CA TRP A 264 4.45 9.25 -9.35
C TRP A 264 3.16 9.52 -10.12
N LEU A 265 2.48 8.50 -10.61
CA LEU A 265 1.34 8.69 -11.54
C LEU A 265 0.22 9.52 -10.92
N LYS A 266 -0.14 9.27 -9.65
CA LYS A 266 -1.20 10.04 -8.98
C LYS A 266 -0.78 11.50 -8.74
N TYR A 267 0.42 11.71 -8.22
CA TYR A 267 0.98 13.05 -8.05
C TYR A 267 0.96 13.84 -9.36
N ASN A 268 1.49 13.27 -10.42
CA ASN A 268 1.54 13.89 -11.75
C ASN A 268 0.13 14.17 -12.32
N CYS A 269 -0.84 13.28 -12.10
CA CYS A 269 -2.22 13.50 -12.53
C CYS A 269 -2.87 14.68 -11.80
N LYS A 270 -2.58 14.88 -10.51
CA LYS A 270 -3.10 16.02 -9.76
C LYS A 270 -2.45 17.32 -10.22
N HIS A 271 -1.14 17.35 -10.39
CA HIS A 271 -0.41 18.51 -10.93
C HIS A 271 -0.87 18.91 -12.34
N ALA A 272 -1.15 17.96 -13.22
CA ALA A 272 -1.66 18.26 -14.55
C ALA A 272 -3.04 18.90 -14.53
N LYS A 273 -3.86 18.64 -13.52
CA LYS A 273 -5.19 19.25 -13.33
C LYS A 273 -5.15 20.63 -12.64
N ASN A 274 -4.15 20.81 -11.77
CA ASN A 274 -3.95 22.05 -11.00
C ASN A 274 -2.51 22.54 -11.22
N PRO A 275 -2.15 23.13 -12.39
CA PRO A 275 -0.82 23.67 -12.58
C PRO A 275 -0.57 24.79 -11.54
N PRO A 276 0.66 24.89 -11.00
CA PRO A 276 1.01 25.94 -10.05
C PRO A 276 0.65 27.30 -10.66
N ARG A 277 0.02 28.15 -9.86
CA ARG A 277 -0.24 29.54 -10.29
C ARG A 277 1.13 30.18 -10.56
N ALA A 278 1.31 30.64 -11.81
CA ALA A 278 2.51 31.40 -12.14
C ALA A 278 2.66 32.53 -11.12
N ALA A 279 3.82 32.60 -10.47
CA ALA A 279 4.16 33.71 -9.59
C ALA A 279 4.16 34.97 -10.45
N GLU A 280 3.20 35.88 -10.20
CA GLU A 280 3.22 37.24 -10.71
C GLU A 280 4.26 38.10 -10.01
#